data_cea055e801a6710b0a9be6decbc2ca8d
#
_entry.id   cea055e801a6710b0a9be6decbc2ca8d
#
_cell.length_a   1.000
_cell.length_b   1.000
_cell.length_c   1.000
_cell.angle_alpha   90.00
_cell.angle_beta   90.00
_cell.angle_gamma   90.00
#
_symmetry.space_group_name_H-M   'P 1'
#
loop_
_entity.id
_entity.type
_entity.pdbx_description
1 polymer ?
#
loop_
_entity_poly.entity_id
_entity_poly.type
_entity_poly.pdbx_seq_one_letter_code
_entity_poly.pdbx_strand_id
1 'polypeptide(L)'
;MTPAYIPLELRRQVRADAGRRCGYCRSSEVLTGMPLEIEHIIPEAAGGLTVRENLWLACHRCNGFKGSRTHAVDPVTGEQVALFNPRTQSWYEHFAWSLDGTLVIGLTPCGRATVEALRLNNEYVVEARRFWVEAGWHPPDE
;
A
#
# COMPACT_ATOMS: atom_id res chain seq x y z
N MET A 1 14.66 17.65 -8.14
CA MET A 1 15.29 16.33 -8.39
C MET A 1 14.52 15.58 -9.45
N THR A 2 15.20 15.05 -10.44
CA THR A 2 14.56 14.26 -11.50
C THR A 2 14.26 12.86 -10.97
N PRO A 3 13.02 12.34 -11.12
CA PRO A 3 12.75 10.97 -10.74
C PRO A 3 13.64 9.98 -11.50
N ALA A 4 13.98 8.87 -10.86
CA ALA A 4 14.76 7.83 -11.50
C ALA A 4 13.98 7.26 -12.69
N TYR A 5 14.68 6.99 -13.77
CA TYR A 5 14.08 6.33 -14.93
C TYR A 5 13.85 4.85 -14.63
N ILE A 6 12.65 4.39 -14.89
CA ILE A 6 12.28 2.98 -14.70
C ILE A 6 11.99 2.39 -16.08
N PRO A 7 12.83 1.46 -16.56
CA PRO A 7 12.61 0.84 -17.88
C PRO A 7 11.25 0.14 -17.97
N LEU A 8 10.68 0.12 -19.17
CA LEU A 8 9.36 -0.46 -19.40
C LEU A 8 9.27 -1.92 -18.95
N GLU A 9 10.31 -2.71 -19.23
CA GLU A 9 10.32 -4.12 -18.80
C GLU A 9 10.26 -4.27 -17.28
N LEU A 10 11.01 -3.44 -16.58
CA LEU A 10 11.00 -3.45 -15.12
C LEU A 10 9.62 -3.05 -14.58
N ARG A 11 8.99 -2.05 -15.19
CA ARG A 11 7.62 -1.65 -14.83
C ARG A 11 6.63 -2.80 -14.99
N ARG A 12 6.75 -3.56 -16.08
CA ARG A 12 5.89 -4.72 -16.33
C ARG A 12 6.10 -5.81 -15.28
N GLN A 13 7.36 -6.07 -14.93
CA GLN A 13 7.69 -7.06 -13.90
C GLN A 13 7.10 -6.67 -12.54
N VAL A 14 7.27 -5.42 -12.14
CA VAL A 14 6.75 -4.92 -10.85
C VAL A 14 5.23 -4.97 -10.84
N ARG A 15 4.59 -4.58 -11.93
CA ARG A 15 3.13 -4.61 -12.05
C ARG A 15 2.59 -6.04 -11.92
N ALA A 16 3.28 -6.99 -12.54
CA ALA A 16 2.93 -8.41 -12.42
C ALA A 16 3.16 -8.92 -10.99
N ASP A 17 4.29 -8.55 -10.37
CA ASP A 17 4.60 -8.95 -8.98
C ASP A 17 3.49 -8.50 -8.02
N ALA A 18 2.99 -7.29 -8.20
CA ALA A 18 2.00 -6.68 -7.32
C ALA A 18 0.54 -7.08 -7.66
N GLY A 19 0.32 -7.82 -8.74
CA GLY A 19 -1.01 -8.23 -9.15
C GLY A 19 -1.92 -7.06 -9.48
N ARG A 20 -1.36 -5.93 -9.93
CA ARG A 20 -2.07 -4.71 -10.29
C ARG A 20 -2.89 -4.15 -9.11
N ARG A 21 -2.39 -4.33 -7.89
CA ARG A 21 -3.01 -3.81 -6.66
C ARG A 21 -2.03 -2.96 -5.88
N CYS A 22 -2.57 -1.95 -5.18
CA CYS A 22 -1.78 -1.18 -4.23
C CYS A 22 -1.27 -2.11 -3.13
N GLY A 23 0.02 -2.04 -2.83
CA GLY A 23 0.63 -2.88 -1.81
C GLY A 23 0.11 -2.61 -0.40
N TYR A 24 -0.48 -1.46 -0.17
CA TYR A 24 -0.93 -1.03 1.16
C TYR A 24 -2.44 -1.14 1.35
N CYS A 25 -3.23 -0.46 0.53
CA CYS A 25 -4.69 -0.47 0.67
C CYS A 25 -5.39 -1.55 -0.16
N ARG A 26 -4.66 -2.26 -1.01
CA ARG A 26 -5.16 -3.36 -1.86
C ARG A 26 -6.15 -2.94 -2.95
N SER A 27 -6.35 -1.64 -3.15
CA SER A 27 -7.19 -1.18 -4.25
C SER A 27 -6.59 -1.56 -5.60
N SER A 28 -7.43 -2.04 -6.52
CA SER A 28 -6.96 -2.49 -7.83
C SER A 28 -7.14 -1.41 -8.89
N GLU A 29 -6.34 -1.48 -9.94
CA GLU A 29 -6.50 -0.62 -11.12
C GLU A 29 -7.87 -0.82 -11.77
N VAL A 30 -8.37 -2.06 -11.74
CA VAL A 30 -9.65 -2.40 -12.36
C VAL A 30 -10.80 -1.74 -11.62
N LEU A 31 -10.81 -1.80 -10.27
CA LEU A 31 -11.90 -1.22 -9.49
C LEU A 31 -11.90 0.31 -9.52
N THR A 32 -10.71 0.91 -9.43
CA THR A 32 -10.60 2.36 -9.33
C THR A 32 -10.62 3.05 -10.70
N GLY A 33 -10.28 2.32 -11.76
CA GLY A 33 -10.08 2.91 -13.08
C GLY A 33 -8.88 3.84 -13.14
N MET A 34 -8.00 3.78 -12.15
CA MET A 34 -6.82 4.64 -12.07
C MET A 34 -5.55 3.80 -12.12
N PRO A 35 -4.55 4.19 -12.92
CA PRO A 35 -3.28 3.48 -12.93
C PRO A 35 -2.59 3.63 -11.57
N LEU A 36 -1.98 2.55 -11.11
CA LEU A 36 -1.16 2.59 -9.91
C LEU A 36 0.24 3.08 -10.26
N GLU A 37 0.89 3.68 -9.28
CA GLU A 37 2.24 4.23 -9.43
C GLU A 37 3.26 3.20 -8.97
N ILE A 38 4.42 3.19 -9.63
CA ILE A 38 5.55 2.40 -9.12
C ILE A 38 6.21 3.22 -8.03
N GLU A 39 6.35 2.61 -6.86
CA GLU A 39 6.97 3.28 -5.72
C GLU A 39 8.27 2.60 -5.32
N HIS A 40 9.18 3.37 -4.76
CA HIS A 40 10.36 2.86 -4.08
C HIS A 40 9.96 2.53 -2.65
N ILE A 41 10.08 1.26 -2.26
CA ILE A 41 9.75 0.81 -0.89
C ILE A 41 10.64 1.58 0.09
N ILE A 42 11.95 1.56 -0.14
CA ILE A 42 12.87 2.48 0.52
C ILE A 42 13.02 3.66 -0.44
N PRO A 43 12.58 4.86 -0.05
CA PRO A 43 12.63 6.02 -0.94
C PRO A 43 14.05 6.36 -1.37
N GLU A 44 14.19 6.96 -2.55
CA GLU A 44 15.48 7.43 -3.04
C GLU A 44 16.14 8.38 -2.05
N ALA A 45 15.34 9.25 -1.40
CA ALA A 45 15.85 10.17 -0.38
C ALA A 45 16.47 9.44 0.82
N ALA A 46 16.08 8.18 1.06
CA ALA A 46 16.63 7.34 2.13
C ALA A 46 17.66 6.33 1.61
N GLY A 47 18.13 6.49 0.39
CA GLY A 47 19.15 5.63 -0.21
C GLY A 47 18.60 4.44 -0.99
N GLY A 48 17.30 4.39 -1.25
CA GLY A 48 16.69 3.28 -1.98
C GLY A 48 17.10 3.25 -3.44
N LEU A 49 17.35 2.06 -3.95
CA LEU A 49 17.77 1.85 -5.33
C LEU A 49 16.56 1.58 -6.24
N THR A 50 16.72 1.89 -7.52
CA THR A 50 15.72 1.59 -8.55
C THR A 50 15.99 0.20 -9.10
N VAL A 51 15.64 -0.80 -8.30
CA VAL A 51 15.78 -2.22 -8.64
C VAL A 51 14.48 -2.94 -8.27
N ARG A 52 14.22 -4.07 -8.95
CA ARG A 52 12.97 -4.82 -8.76
C ARG A 52 12.68 -5.11 -7.28
N GLU A 53 13.70 -5.45 -6.51
CA GLU A 53 13.58 -5.81 -5.09
C GLU A 53 13.13 -4.65 -4.20
N ASN A 54 13.26 -3.42 -4.69
CA ASN A 54 12.87 -2.20 -3.95
C ASN A 54 11.67 -1.50 -4.56
N LEU A 55 11.00 -2.12 -5.53
CA LEU A 55 9.87 -1.51 -6.23
C LEU A 55 8.60 -2.31 -6.01
N TRP A 56 7.48 -1.59 -5.91
CA TRP A 56 6.15 -2.17 -5.81
C TRP A 56 5.14 -1.20 -6.42
N LEU A 57 3.85 -1.53 -6.38
CA LEU A 57 2.80 -0.61 -6.80
C LEU A 57 2.12 0.02 -5.60
N ALA A 58 1.78 1.28 -5.71
CA ALA A 58 0.96 1.98 -4.73
C ALA A 58 -0.02 2.90 -5.44
N CYS A 59 -1.20 3.08 -4.88
CA CYS A 59 -2.10 4.08 -5.39
C CYS A 59 -1.55 5.48 -5.07
N HIS A 60 -2.01 6.46 -5.84
CA HIS A 60 -1.54 7.84 -5.67
C HIS A 60 -1.67 8.33 -4.23
N ARG A 61 -2.76 7.98 -3.56
CA ARG A 61 -3.01 8.41 -2.19
C ARG A 61 -2.05 7.79 -1.19
N CYS A 62 -1.88 6.45 -1.24
CA CYS A 62 -0.94 5.77 -0.35
C CYS A 62 0.49 6.25 -0.59
N ASN A 63 0.88 6.38 -1.85
CA ASN A 63 2.22 6.87 -2.20
C ASN A 63 2.44 8.28 -1.67
N GLY A 64 1.45 9.16 -1.82
CA GLY A 64 1.51 10.53 -1.33
C GLY A 64 1.62 10.61 0.19
N PHE A 65 0.79 9.85 0.92
CA PHE A 65 0.84 9.85 2.39
C PHE A 65 2.12 9.23 2.92
N LYS A 66 2.63 8.18 2.27
CA LYS A 66 3.89 7.58 2.67
C LYS A 66 5.05 8.56 2.51
N GLY A 67 5.09 9.27 1.38
CA GLY A 67 6.16 10.23 1.10
C GLY A 67 7.52 9.55 1.13
N SER A 68 8.47 10.16 1.81
CA SER A 68 9.84 9.63 1.94
C SER A 68 10.06 8.90 3.27
N ARG A 69 8.99 8.51 3.97
CA ARG A 69 9.12 7.85 5.26
C ARG A 69 9.38 6.36 5.11
N THR A 70 10.19 5.82 6.02
CA THR A 70 10.43 4.39 6.16
C THR A 70 9.84 3.84 7.45
N HIS A 71 9.50 4.71 8.40
CA HIS A 71 9.01 4.39 9.72
C HIS A 71 7.84 5.30 10.09
N ALA A 72 7.04 4.85 11.05
CA ALA A 72 5.96 5.64 11.61
C ALA A 72 5.68 5.16 13.05
N VAL A 73 4.90 5.95 13.78
CA VAL A 73 4.57 5.64 15.18
C VAL A 73 3.37 4.70 15.22
N ASP A 74 3.49 3.62 15.99
CA ASP A 74 2.35 2.77 16.33
C ASP A 74 1.46 3.54 17.32
N PRO A 75 0.20 3.84 16.98
CA PRO A 75 -0.67 4.62 17.86
C PRO A 75 -1.01 3.93 19.18
N VAL A 76 -0.82 2.61 19.28
CA VAL A 76 -1.11 1.86 20.50
C VAL A 76 0.06 1.89 21.47
N THR A 77 1.27 1.61 20.98
CA THR A 77 2.47 1.51 21.85
C THR A 77 3.25 2.82 21.95
N GLY A 78 3.06 3.73 20.99
CA GLY A 78 3.86 4.95 20.88
C GLY A 78 5.26 4.74 20.34
N GLU A 79 5.60 3.51 19.97
CA GLU A 79 6.92 3.19 19.42
C GLU A 79 6.98 3.48 17.93
N GLN A 80 8.15 3.92 17.48
CA GLN A 80 8.41 4.08 16.06
C GLN A 80 8.83 2.74 15.47
N VAL A 81 8.13 2.30 14.43
CA VAL A 81 8.36 1.01 13.79
C VAL A 81 8.45 1.17 12.28
N ALA A 82 9.03 0.18 11.60
CA ALA A 82 9.12 0.19 10.15
C ALA A 82 7.72 0.08 9.53
N LEU A 83 7.51 0.82 8.43
CA LEU A 83 6.30 0.69 7.63
C LEU A 83 6.26 -0.69 6.95
N PHE A 84 5.06 -1.13 6.63
CA PHE A 84 4.85 -2.40 5.93
C PHE A 84 5.61 -2.43 4.61
N ASN A 85 6.29 -3.55 4.35
CA ASN A 85 7.00 -3.80 3.10
C ASN A 85 6.19 -4.80 2.27
N PRO A 86 5.53 -4.35 1.20
CA PRO A 86 4.63 -5.23 0.43
C PRO A 86 5.34 -6.33 -0.34
N ARG A 87 6.65 -6.21 -0.56
CA ARG A 87 7.40 -7.22 -1.29
C ARG A 87 7.88 -8.38 -0.41
N THR A 88 8.25 -8.08 0.84
CA THR A 88 8.87 -9.08 1.71
C THR A 88 7.97 -9.57 2.83
N GLN A 89 6.88 -8.90 3.10
CA GLN A 89 5.95 -9.25 4.17
C GLN A 89 4.59 -9.63 3.61
N SER A 90 3.88 -10.51 4.32
CA SER A 90 2.51 -10.89 3.94
C SER A 90 1.52 -9.88 4.50
N TRP A 91 0.62 -9.39 3.65
CA TRP A 91 -0.38 -8.41 4.05
C TRP A 91 -1.26 -8.93 5.19
N TYR A 92 -1.72 -10.18 5.11
CA TYR A 92 -2.63 -10.75 6.11
C TYR A 92 -1.97 -11.10 7.43
N GLU A 93 -0.64 -11.03 7.53
CA GLU A 93 0.04 -11.12 8.82
C GLU A 93 -0.06 -9.81 9.59
N HIS A 94 -0.21 -8.69 8.90
CA HIS A 94 -0.19 -7.36 9.51
C HIS A 94 -1.52 -6.64 9.47
N PHE A 95 -2.42 -7.08 8.61
CA PHE A 95 -3.72 -6.43 8.38
C PHE A 95 -4.85 -7.45 8.26
N ALA A 96 -6.06 -6.97 8.52
CA ALA A 96 -7.28 -7.70 8.25
C ALA A 96 -8.35 -6.71 7.80
N TRP A 97 -9.38 -7.21 7.13
CA TRP A 97 -10.54 -6.41 6.81
C TRP A 97 -11.51 -6.44 8.00
N SER A 98 -12.20 -5.33 8.23
CA SER A 98 -13.32 -5.32 9.17
C SER A 98 -14.42 -6.27 8.69
N LEU A 99 -15.34 -6.60 9.57
CA LEU A 99 -16.40 -7.56 9.28
C LEU A 99 -17.22 -7.16 8.04
N ASP A 100 -17.46 -5.86 7.87
CA ASP A 100 -18.20 -5.36 6.70
C ASP A 100 -17.28 -5.07 5.50
N GLY A 101 -15.98 -5.29 5.61
CA GLY A 101 -15.03 -5.13 4.53
C GLY A 101 -14.63 -3.69 4.23
N THR A 102 -15.07 -2.71 5.01
CA THR A 102 -14.81 -1.30 4.70
C THR A 102 -13.54 -0.74 5.32
N LEU A 103 -13.06 -1.34 6.40
CA LEU A 103 -11.89 -0.86 7.13
C LEU A 103 -10.73 -1.85 7.05
N VAL A 104 -9.52 -1.32 6.96
CA VAL A 104 -8.29 -2.08 7.15
C VAL A 104 -7.95 -2.01 8.64
N ILE A 105 -7.76 -3.16 9.26
CA ILE A 105 -7.41 -3.26 10.67
C ILE A 105 -5.94 -3.67 10.78
N GLY A 106 -5.15 -2.91 11.53
CA GLY A 106 -3.76 -3.27 11.82
C GLY A 106 -3.70 -4.31 12.94
N LEU A 107 -3.06 -5.44 12.66
CA LEU A 107 -2.95 -6.55 13.61
C LEU A 107 -1.65 -6.53 14.40
N THR A 108 -0.66 -5.79 13.93
CA THR A 108 0.69 -5.73 14.51
C THR A 108 1.09 -4.27 14.67
N PRO A 109 2.18 -3.98 15.42
CA PRO A 109 2.69 -2.60 15.46
C PRO A 109 2.97 -2.03 14.08
N CYS A 110 3.59 -2.82 13.19
CA CYS A 110 3.84 -2.45 11.80
C CYS A 110 2.53 -2.14 11.06
N GLY A 111 1.53 -3.01 11.18
CA GLY A 111 0.23 -2.82 10.55
C GLY A 111 -0.49 -1.57 11.06
N ARG A 112 -0.53 -1.38 12.37
CA ARG A 112 -1.20 -0.22 12.97
C ARG A 112 -0.53 1.09 12.58
N ALA A 113 0.80 1.13 12.60
CA ALA A 113 1.55 2.31 12.19
C ALA A 113 1.31 2.65 10.72
N THR A 114 1.25 1.62 9.87
CA THR A 114 1.00 1.80 8.44
C THR A 114 -0.42 2.30 8.16
N VAL A 115 -1.43 1.73 8.83
CA VAL A 115 -2.83 2.17 8.70
C VAL A 115 -2.93 3.67 9.03
N GLU A 116 -2.31 4.09 10.12
CA GLU A 116 -2.37 5.48 10.56
C GLU A 116 -1.59 6.40 9.63
N ALA A 117 -0.34 6.03 9.31
CA ALA A 117 0.54 6.86 8.51
C ALA A 117 0.03 7.07 7.09
N LEU A 118 -0.48 6.03 6.46
CA LEU A 118 -0.95 6.08 5.08
C LEU A 118 -2.45 6.35 4.96
N ARG A 119 -3.12 6.55 6.10
CA ARG A 119 -4.55 6.83 6.16
C ARG A 119 -5.35 5.83 5.34
N LEU A 120 -5.12 4.54 5.63
CA LEU A 120 -5.75 3.46 4.88
C LEU A 120 -7.28 3.43 5.04
N ASN A 121 -7.81 4.13 6.04
CA ASN A 121 -9.24 4.24 6.29
C ASN A 121 -9.75 5.68 6.15
N ASN A 122 -9.20 6.44 5.19
CA ASN A 122 -9.73 7.76 4.90
C ASN A 122 -11.18 7.65 4.41
N GLU A 123 -11.96 8.70 4.61
CA GLU A 123 -13.39 8.67 4.35
C GLU A 123 -13.75 8.31 2.89
N TYR A 124 -12.91 8.70 1.94
CA TYR A 124 -13.20 8.45 0.52
C TYR A 124 -13.07 6.99 0.15
N VAL A 125 -12.00 6.33 0.61
CA VAL A 125 -11.80 4.92 0.29
C VAL A 125 -12.74 4.03 1.08
N VAL A 126 -13.10 4.41 2.29
CA VAL A 126 -14.10 3.66 3.09
C VAL A 126 -15.44 3.67 2.38
N GLU A 127 -15.88 4.82 1.88
CA GLU A 127 -17.11 4.92 1.11
C GLU A 127 -17.05 4.09 -0.17
N ALA A 128 -15.95 4.17 -0.91
CA ALA A 128 -15.76 3.37 -2.12
C ALA A 128 -15.84 1.87 -1.82
N ARG A 129 -15.17 1.43 -0.75
CA ARG A 129 -15.20 0.02 -0.34
C ARG A 129 -16.61 -0.46 -0.02
N ARG A 130 -17.43 0.38 0.58
CA ARG A 130 -18.82 0.03 0.87
C ARG A 130 -19.56 -0.33 -0.40
N PHE A 131 -19.42 0.46 -1.46
CA PHE A 131 -20.03 0.17 -2.74
C PHE A 131 -19.44 -1.08 -3.40
N TRP A 132 -18.14 -1.27 -3.29
CA TRP A 132 -17.48 -2.47 -3.83
C TRP A 132 -17.96 -3.74 -3.13
N VAL A 133 -18.16 -3.69 -1.81
CA VAL A 133 -18.67 -4.82 -1.04
C VAL A 133 -20.09 -5.15 -1.50
N GLU A 134 -20.95 -4.15 -1.68
CA GLU A 134 -22.32 -4.34 -2.17
C GLU A 134 -22.33 -4.98 -3.57
N ALA A 135 -21.36 -4.62 -4.41
CA ALA A 135 -21.25 -5.18 -5.76
C ALA A 135 -20.60 -6.58 -5.79
N GLY A 136 -20.09 -7.05 -4.67
CA GLY A 136 -19.40 -8.33 -4.60
C GLY A 136 -17.96 -8.28 -5.10
N TRP A 137 -17.37 -7.10 -5.20
CA TRP A 137 -16.02 -6.90 -5.75
C TRP A 137 -14.92 -6.80 -4.70
N HIS A 138 -15.27 -6.73 -3.44
CA HIS A 138 -14.35 -6.48 -2.34
C HIS A 138 -14.86 -7.15 -1.07
N PRO A 139 -14.02 -7.66 -0.18
CA PRO A 139 -12.55 -7.72 -0.25
C PRO A 139 -12.01 -8.64 -1.34
N PRO A 140 -10.72 -8.49 -1.70
CA PRO A 140 -10.11 -9.39 -2.68
C PRO A 140 -10.08 -10.84 -2.18
N ASP A 141 -10.22 -11.78 -3.12
CA ASP A 141 -10.13 -13.22 -2.83
C ASP A 141 -8.65 -13.63 -2.80
N GLU A 142 -8.05 -13.73 -1.66
CA GLU A 142 -6.71 -14.28 -1.59
C GLU A 142 -6.31 -14.75 -0.22
#